data_658a525391cf9e2818e21342b42c2ccf
#
_entry.id   658a525391cf9e2818e21342b42c2ccf
#
_cell.length_a   1.000
_cell.length_b   1.000
_cell.length_c   1.000
_cell.angle_alpha   90.00
_cell.angle_beta   90.00
_cell.angle_gamma   90.00
#
_symmetry.space_group_name_H-M   'P 1'
#
loop_
_entity.id
_entity.type
_entity.pdbx_description
1 polymer ?
#
loop_
_entity_poly.entity_id
_entity_poly.type
_entity_poly.pdbx_seq_one_letter_code
_entity_poly.pdbx_strand_id
1 'polypeptide(L)'
;MDHIGTQLNKIEQNIKLNTADPIARYGFTQLPNFILRNPDISIGAKTTYALFLSYAWHNSLCFPGQDTLAKAMGMSIGSINAFVKELEAVGLIEIERRGQGKTNIYIINYVVKKKTKA
;
A
#
# COMPACT_ATOMS: atom_id res chain seq x y z
N MET A 1 -0.82 -26.04 -13.64
CA MET A 1 -1.80 -25.12 -13.54
C MET A 1 -2.58 -24.94 -14.73
N ASP A 2 -3.08 -25.98 -15.22
CA ASP A 2 -3.77 -25.90 -16.43
C ASP A 2 -5.09 -25.18 -16.38
N HIS A 3 -5.75 -25.21 -15.26
CA HIS A 3 -7.07 -24.59 -15.24
C HIS A 3 -6.99 -23.05 -15.37
N ILE A 4 -5.92 -22.45 -14.90
CA ILE A 4 -5.78 -21.02 -15.04
C ILE A 4 -5.51 -20.69 -16.50
N GLY A 5 -4.66 -21.44 -17.15
CA GLY A 5 -4.39 -21.24 -18.56
C GLY A 5 -5.64 -21.48 -19.39
N THR A 6 -6.43 -22.48 -19.03
CA THR A 6 -7.64 -22.76 -19.75
C THR A 6 -8.65 -21.63 -19.61
N GLN A 7 -8.76 -21.07 -18.39
CA GLN A 7 -9.67 -19.97 -18.21
C GLN A 7 -9.25 -18.75 -19.00
N LEU A 8 -7.98 -18.47 -19.04
CA LEU A 8 -7.50 -17.32 -19.80
C LEU A 8 -7.72 -17.51 -21.28
N ASN A 9 -7.69 -18.77 -21.74
CA ASN A 9 -7.92 -18.99 -23.15
C ASN A 9 -9.41 -18.85 -23.49
N LYS A 10 -10.29 -19.14 -22.53
CA LYS A 10 -11.69 -19.00 -22.81
C LYS A 10 -12.09 -17.53 -22.78
N ILE A 11 -11.37 -16.71 -22.00
CA ILE A 11 -11.66 -15.32 -21.92
C ILE A 11 -10.73 -14.67 -22.91
N GLU A 12 -11.23 -13.93 -23.83
CA GLU A 12 -10.42 -13.26 -24.78
C GLU A 12 -9.45 -12.36 -24.07
N GLN A 13 -8.18 -12.58 -24.21
CA GLN A 13 -7.18 -11.81 -23.50
C GLN A 13 -6.97 -10.47 -24.14
N ASN A 14 -7.26 -9.41 -23.44
CA ASN A 14 -7.03 -8.07 -23.96
C ASN A 14 -6.02 -7.29 -23.12
N ILE A 15 -5.23 -7.98 -22.29
CA ILE A 15 -4.20 -7.33 -21.49
C ILE A 15 -2.87 -7.98 -21.82
N LYS A 16 -1.91 -7.18 -22.17
CA LYS A 16 -0.58 -7.67 -22.39
C LYS A 16 0.35 -6.96 -21.42
N LEU A 17 1.30 -7.69 -20.86
CA LEU A 17 2.25 -7.10 -19.96
C LEU A 17 3.58 -7.02 -20.67
N ASN A 18 4.07 -5.83 -20.87
CA ASN A 18 5.38 -5.61 -21.44
C ASN A 18 6.32 -5.21 -20.33
N THR A 19 7.42 -5.95 -20.19
CA THR A 19 8.39 -5.58 -19.18
C THR A 19 9.37 -4.62 -19.81
N ALA A 20 9.83 -3.70 -19.04
CA ALA A 20 10.73 -2.67 -19.55
C ALA A 20 11.78 -2.32 -18.53
N ASP A 21 12.76 -1.56 -18.93
CA ASP A 21 13.84 -1.16 -18.07
C ASP A 21 13.41 -0.49 -16.77
N PRO A 22 12.32 0.30 -16.73
CA PRO A 22 11.94 0.92 -15.47
C PRO A 22 11.68 -0.08 -14.34
N ILE A 23 11.19 -1.28 -14.67
CA ILE A 23 10.96 -2.28 -13.62
C ILE A 23 12.30 -2.73 -13.04
N ALA A 24 13.29 -2.96 -13.89
CA ALA A 24 14.60 -3.37 -13.43
C ALA A 24 15.30 -2.25 -12.66
N ARG A 25 15.09 -1.00 -13.07
CA ARG A 25 15.78 0.11 -12.47
C ARG A 25 15.11 0.59 -11.17
N TYR A 26 13.81 0.70 -11.17
CA TYR A 26 13.09 1.25 -10.03
C TYR A 26 12.38 0.22 -9.19
N GLY A 27 12.30 -1.02 -9.67
CA GLY A 27 11.63 -2.07 -8.94
C GLY A 27 10.12 -1.98 -9.02
N PHE A 28 9.45 -2.74 -8.20
CA PHE A 28 8.01 -2.71 -8.13
C PHE A 28 7.58 -3.11 -6.72
N THR A 29 6.37 -2.77 -6.38
CA THR A 29 5.82 -3.05 -5.07
C THR A 29 4.67 -4.02 -5.22
N GLN A 30 4.65 -5.06 -4.40
CA GLN A 30 3.57 -6.04 -4.42
C GLN A 30 2.53 -5.65 -3.39
N LEU A 31 1.33 -5.39 -3.82
CA LEU A 31 0.23 -5.07 -2.93
C LEU A 31 -0.63 -6.32 -2.80
N PRO A 32 -0.85 -6.83 -1.58
CA PRO A 32 -1.64 -8.04 -1.42
C PRO A 32 -3.03 -7.89 -2.01
N ASN A 33 -3.50 -8.93 -2.66
CA ASN A 33 -4.81 -8.87 -3.31
C ASN A 33 -5.95 -8.62 -2.34
N PHE A 34 -5.85 -9.11 -1.11
CA PHE A 34 -6.94 -8.89 -0.18
C PHE A 34 -7.08 -7.41 0.20
N ILE A 35 -6.04 -6.63 0.03
CA ILE A 35 -6.10 -5.20 0.24
C ILE A 35 -6.53 -4.53 -1.05
N LEU A 36 -5.91 -4.89 -2.15
CA LEU A 36 -6.19 -4.28 -3.44
C LEU A 36 -7.67 -4.41 -3.81
N ARG A 37 -8.26 -5.54 -3.51
CA ARG A 37 -9.63 -5.82 -3.91
C ARG A 37 -10.68 -5.57 -2.83
N ASN A 38 -10.25 -4.99 -1.71
CA ASN A 38 -11.19 -4.73 -0.63
C ASN A 38 -11.92 -3.41 -0.88
N PRO A 39 -13.22 -3.46 -1.15
CA PRO A 39 -13.94 -2.23 -1.48
C PRO A 39 -14.15 -1.31 -0.30
N ASP A 40 -13.89 -1.79 0.92
CA ASP A 40 -14.06 -0.96 2.09
C ASP A 40 -12.82 -0.11 2.40
N ILE A 41 -11.77 -0.27 1.65
CA ILE A 41 -10.57 0.54 1.82
C ILE A 41 -10.51 1.50 0.63
N SER A 42 -10.34 2.79 0.91
CA SER A 42 -10.35 3.77 -0.17
C SER A 42 -9.14 3.60 -1.08
N ILE A 43 -9.26 4.07 -2.30
CA ILE A 43 -8.17 3.97 -3.26
C ILE A 43 -6.95 4.71 -2.76
N GLY A 44 -7.13 5.85 -2.13
CA GLY A 44 -6.01 6.61 -1.59
C GLY A 44 -5.31 5.87 -0.47
N ALA A 45 -6.08 5.19 0.38
CA ALA A 45 -5.49 4.41 1.47
C ALA A 45 -4.72 3.22 0.92
N LYS A 46 -5.26 2.56 -0.12
CA LYS A 46 -4.54 1.44 -0.73
C LYS A 46 -3.21 1.90 -1.31
N THR A 47 -3.21 3.04 -1.97
CA THR A 47 -1.98 3.58 -2.56
C THR A 47 -1.00 4.00 -1.47
N THR A 48 -1.50 4.60 -0.40
CA THR A 48 -0.65 4.99 0.72
C THR A 48 0.00 3.76 1.36
N TYR A 49 -0.78 2.68 1.51
CA TYR A 49 -0.24 1.44 2.05
C TYR A 49 0.85 0.88 1.12
N ALA A 50 0.63 0.91 -0.19
CA ALA A 50 1.62 0.44 -1.14
C ALA A 50 2.91 1.26 -1.04
N LEU A 51 2.79 2.58 -0.83
CA LEU A 51 3.98 3.39 -0.66
C LEU A 51 4.74 3.01 0.60
N PHE A 52 4.04 2.79 1.71
CA PHE A 52 4.71 2.33 2.92
C PHE A 52 5.44 1.01 2.66
N LEU A 53 4.82 0.09 1.92
CA LEU A 53 5.49 -1.17 1.61
C LEU A 53 6.75 -0.94 0.81
N SER A 54 6.70 -0.04 -0.15
CA SER A 54 7.87 0.22 -0.99
C SER A 54 9.05 0.73 -0.16
N TYR A 55 8.77 1.58 0.83
CA TYR A 55 9.83 2.07 1.69
C TYR A 55 10.28 1.00 2.69
N ALA A 56 9.38 0.17 3.15
CA ALA A 56 9.72 -0.88 4.10
C ALA A 56 10.69 -1.90 3.50
N TRP A 57 10.53 -2.19 2.21
CA TRP A 57 11.40 -3.14 1.57
C TRP A 57 12.81 -2.61 1.39
N HIS A 58 12.93 -1.32 1.14
CA HIS A 58 14.22 -0.75 0.85
C HIS A 58 14.89 -0.17 2.09
N ASN A 59 14.12 0.29 3.06
CA ASN A 59 14.68 0.97 4.19
C ASN A 59 13.76 0.77 5.36
N SER A 60 13.84 -0.36 5.98
CA SER A 60 12.87 -0.80 6.96
C SER A 60 12.74 0.06 8.19
N LEU A 61 13.62 0.98 8.42
CA LEU A 61 13.57 1.76 9.64
C LEU A 61 13.16 3.21 9.47
N CYS A 62 13.08 3.68 8.25
CA CYS A 62 12.78 5.08 8.03
C CYS A 62 11.71 5.26 7.00
N PHE A 63 10.64 5.88 7.37
CA PHE A 63 9.63 6.25 6.42
C PHE A 63 9.72 7.75 6.21
N PRO A 64 9.42 8.23 5.03
CA PRO A 64 9.51 9.65 4.74
C PRO A 64 8.39 10.40 5.43
N GLY A 65 8.50 11.68 5.52
CA GLY A 65 7.45 12.51 6.07
C GLY A 65 6.24 12.52 5.16
N GLN A 66 5.16 13.05 5.66
CA GLN A 66 3.92 13.08 4.90
C GLN A 66 4.02 13.94 3.67
N ASP A 67 4.89 14.94 3.67
CA ASP A 67 5.10 15.76 2.48
C ASP A 67 5.69 14.94 1.34
N THR A 68 6.58 14.00 1.64
CA THR A 68 7.15 13.14 0.61
C THR A 68 6.09 12.21 0.05
N LEU A 69 5.24 11.66 0.92
CA LEU A 69 4.15 10.79 0.46
C LEU A 69 3.16 11.60 -0.38
N ALA A 70 2.88 12.81 0.04
CA ALA A 70 1.95 13.67 -0.69
C ALA A 70 2.47 13.95 -2.09
N LYS A 71 3.75 14.22 -2.21
CA LYS A 71 4.33 14.47 -3.52
C LYS A 71 4.28 13.22 -4.38
N ALA A 72 4.59 12.08 -3.82
CA ALA A 72 4.58 10.83 -4.58
C ALA A 72 3.18 10.50 -5.08
N MET A 73 2.16 10.85 -4.32
CA MET A 73 0.80 10.54 -4.69
C MET A 73 0.11 11.67 -5.43
N GLY A 74 0.72 12.83 -5.51
CA GLY A 74 0.07 13.98 -6.14
C GLY A 74 -1.13 14.46 -5.35
N MET A 75 -1.08 14.37 -4.02
CA MET A 75 -2.19 14.73 -3.17
C MET A 75 -1.75 15.66 -2.06
N SER A 76 -2.71 16.25 -1.36
CA SER A 76 -2.38 17.18 -0.28
C SER A 76 -1.95 16.39 0.96
N ILE A 77 -1.24 17.05 1.85
CA ILE A 77 -0.84 16.45 3.12
C ILE A 77 -2.06 16.07 3.94
N GLY A 78 -3.12 16.89 3.86
CA GLY A 78 -4.36 16.57 4.56
C GLY A 78 -4.97 15.26 4.09
N SER A 79 -4.91 15.00 2.78
CA SER A 79 -5.41 13.75 2.24
C SER A 79 -4.58 12.58 2.74
N ILE A 80 -3.25 12.74 2.76
CA ILE A 80 -2.38 11.69 3.24
C ILE A 80 -2.68 11.38 4.71
N ASN A 81 -2.93 12.42 5.51
CA ASN A 81 -3.26 12.21 6.91
C ASN A 81 -4.53 11.39 7.04
N ALA A 82 -5.53 11.67 6.22
CA ALA A 82 -6.79 10.94 6.26
C ALA A 82 -6.59 9.48 5.86
N PHE A 83 -5.76 9.22 4.85
CA PHE A 83 -5.50 7.85 4.41
C PHE A 83 -4.73 7.07 5.49
N VAL A 84 -3.78 7.72 6.14
CA VAL A 84 -3.01 7.08 7.21
C VAL A 84 -3.94 6.73 8.36
N LYS A 85 -4.87 7.62 8.72
CA LYS A 85 -5.81 7.34 9.77
C LYS A 85 -6.75 6.20 9.39
N GLU A 86 -7.13 6.14 8.13
CA GLU A 86 -7.96 5.06 7.65
C GLU A 86 -7.23 3.71 7.78
N LEU A 87 -5.96 3.67 7.40
CA LEU A 87 -5.17 2.46 7.49
C LEU A 87 -4.95 2.04 8.93
N GLU A 88 -4.77 3.03 9.81
CA GLU A 88 -4.59 2.75 11.23
C GLU A 88 -5.89 2.16 11.80
N ALA A 89 -7.01 2.71 11.39
CA ALA A 89 -8.31 2.26 11.90
C ALA A 89 -8.61 0.81 11.53
N VAL A 90 -8.19 0.37 10.35
CA VAL A 90 -8.43 -1.01 9.95
C VAL A 90 -7.29 -1.95 10.36
N GLY A 91 -6.28 -1.42 11.02
CA GLY A 91 -5.21 -2.27 11.55
C GLY A 91 -4.11 -2.62 10.56
N LEU A 92 -4.10 -2.03 9.38
CA LEU A 92 -3.05 -2.30 8.41
C LEU A 92 -1.77 -1.57 8.76
N ILE A 93 -1.85 -0.49 9.51
CA ILE A 93 -0.69 0.26 9.97
C ILE A 93 -0.88 0.54 11.44
N GLU A 94 0.19 0.41 12.21
CA GLU A 94 0.19 0.82 13.59
C GLU A 94 1.22 1.90 13.73
N ILE A 95 0.95 2.92 14.49
CA ILE A 95 1.87 4.03 14.65
C ILE A 95 2.32 4.08 16.10
N GLU A 96 3.64 3.97 16.30
CA GLU A 96 4.21 4.07 17.61
C GLU A 96 4.67 5.49 17.72
N ARG A 97 3.98 6.29 18.51
CA ARG A 97 4.29 7.69 18.67
C ARG A 97 5.28 7.85 19.78
N ARG A 98 6.43 8.39 19.46
CA ARG A 98 7.51 8.47 20.41
C ARG A 98 7.65 9.82 21.10
N GLY A 99 6.74 10.72 20.84
CA GLY A 99 6.73 11.99 21.54
C GLY A 99 7.40 13.10 20.76
N GLN A 100 7.46 14.24 21.40
CA GLN A 100 7.92 15.42 20.78
C GLN A 100 9.37 15.31 20.35
N GLY A 101 9.69 15.78 19.21
CA GLY A 101 11.06 15.79 18.71
C GLY A 101 11.54 14.45 18.18
N LYS A 102 10.70 13.42 18.20
CA LYS A 102 11.11 12.12 17.70
C LYS A 102 10.19 11.67 16.58
N THR A 103 10.75 10.95 15.63
CA THR A 103 9.98 10.45 14.51
C THR A 103 9.13 9.29 14.96
N ASN A 104 7.90 9.20 14.50
CA ASN A 104 7.06 8.07 14.81
C ASN A 104 7.57 6.84 14.09
N ILE A 105 7.25 5.68 14.64
CA ILE A 105 7.61 4.43 14.00
C ILE A 105 6.32 3.87 13.41
N TYR A 106 6.36 3.48 12.14
CA TYR A 106 5.20 2.92 11.47
C TYR A 106 5.41 1.42 11.28
N ILE A 107 4.45 0.65 11.73
CA ILE A 107 4.50 -0.80 11.63
C ILE A 107 3.49 -1.21 10.58
N ILE A 108 3.94 -1.92 9.57
CA ILE A 108 3.10 -2.32 8.46
C ILE A 108 2.63 -3.75 8.69
N ASN A 109 1.33 -3.94 8.70
CA ASN A 109 0.76 -5.26 8.89
C ASN A 109 0.16 -5.79 7.59
N TYR A 110 0.18 -7.10 7.45
CA TYR A 110 -0.44 -7.70 6.28
C TYR A 110 -1.80 -8.28 6.60
N VAL A 111 -2.35 -7.97 7.75
CA VAL A 111 -3.66 -8.47 8.13
C VAL A 111 -4.58 -7.33 8.44
N VAL A 112 -5.79 -7.39 7.96
CA VAL A 112 -6.79 -6.39 8.27
C VAL A 112 -7.46 -6.85 9.54
N LYS A 113 -7.43 -6.03 10.59
CA LYS A 113 -8.07 -6.39 11.83
C LYS A 113 -9.55 -6.23 11.61
N LYS A 114 -10.32 -7.17 12.11
CA LYS A 114 -11.73 -7.04 12.00
C LYS A 114 -12.14 -5.94 12.90
N LYS A 115 -13.01 -5.11 12.47
CA LYS A 115 -13.51 -4.09 13.29
C LYS A 115 -14.21 -4.75 14.37
N THR A 116 -13.80 -4.51 15.58
CA THR A 116 -14.48 -5.08 16.67
C THR A 116 -15.77 -4.54 16.59
N LYS A 117 -16.74 -5.31 16.77
CA LYS A 117 -18.00 -4.89 16.83
C LYS A 117 -18.12 -4.30 17.98
N ALA A 118 -17.75 -3.48 18.19
CA ALA A 118 -17.85 -2.95 19.49
C ALA A 118 -18.99 -2.43 19.59
#